data_8061b77d8bc664af3c1ae5c73133a922
#
_entry.id   8061b77d8bc664af3c1ae5c73133a922
#
_cell.length_a   1.000
_cell.length_b   1.000
_cell.length_c   1.000
_cell.angle_alpha   90.00
_cell.angle_beta   90.00
_cell.angle_gamma   90.00
#
_symmetry.space_group_name_H-M   'P 1'
#
loop_
_entity.id
_entity.type
_entity.pdbx_description
1 polymer ?
#
loop_
_entity_poly.entity_id
_entity_poly.type
_entity_poly.pdbx_seq_one_letter_code
_entity_poly.pdbx_strand_id
1 'polypeptide(L)'
;MPIVVVHGLTEHSETSSTSIFYVEGDHLFVREGKFLHSGLMENIAQTSALRSGYHFSQQVPVEGETPEPPIGFIGAIKNFIVTDLPSVGSELYTTVTVTYEVMGMQVVEASVKCGRNIIASCEMKIFLSQENQ
;
A
#
# COMPACT_ATOMS: atom_id res chain seq x y z
N MET A 1 12.93 -0.26 -14.45
CA MET A 1 12.31 0.89 -13.79
C MET A 1 11.00 0.47 -13.13
N PRO A 2 10.83 0.70 -11.82
CA PRO A 2 9.58 0.30 -11.19
C PRO A 2 8.41 1.15 -11.68
N ILE A 3 7.24 0.52 -11.73
CA ILE A 3 6.01 1.19 -12.11
C ILE A 3 5.45 1.86 -10.86
N VAL A 4 5.28 3.18 -10.91
CA VAL A 4 4.79 3.92 -9.77
C VAL A 4 3.28 4.05 -9.84
N VAL A 5 2.59 3.61 -8.80
CA VAL A 5 1.14 3.72 -8.68
C VAL A 5 0.74 4.38 -7.37
N VAL A 6 1.65 5.16 -6.77
CA VAL A 6 1.39 5.93 -5.56
C VAL A 6 2.19 7.22 -5.66
N HIS A 7 1.56 8.35 -5.35
CA HIS A 7 2.24 9.64 -5.37
C HIS A 7 2.74 10.07 -3.99
N GLY A 8 2.24 9.47 -2.92
CA GLY A 8 2.72 9.76 -1.57
C GLY A 8 1.68 9.42 -0.52
N LEU A 9 2.08 9.54 0.73
CA LEU A 9 1.17 9.37 1.86
C LEU A 9 0.55 10.70 2.22
N THR A 10 -0.75 10.71 2.47
CA THR A 10 -1.47 11.91 2.92
C THR A 10 -1.77 11.85 4.40
N GLU A 11 -1.85 10.65 4.98
CA GLU A 11 -2.10 10.45 6.40
C GLU A 11 -1.30 9.29 6.91
N HIS A 12 -0.92 9.35 8.18
CA HIS A 12 -0.18 8.28 8.82
C HIS A 12 -0.46 8.26 10.31
N SER A 13 -0.71 7.08 10.85
CA SER A 13 -0.81 6.85 12.29
C SER A 13 -0.06 5.57 12.63
N GLU A 14 -0.06 5.17 13.89
CA GLU A 14 0.62 3.94 14.32
C GLU A 14 0.12 2.72 13.59
N THR A 15 -1.16 2.67 13.26
CA THR A 15 -1.77 1.48 12.67
C THR A 15 -2.23 1.67 11.24
N SER A 16 -2.29 2.91 10.74
CA SER A 16 -2.94 3.18 9.46
C SER A 16 -2.21 4.24 8.67
N SER A 17 -2.25 4.11 7.35
CA SER A 17 -1.72 5.13 6.45
C SER A 17 -2.58 5.21 5.21
N THR A 18 -2.70 6.42 4.67
CA THR A 18 -3.46 6.66 3.44
C THR A 18 -2.54 7.28 2.40
N SER A 19 -2.61 6.75 1.18
CA SER A 19 -1.85 7.26 0.04
C SER A 19 -2.76 7.92 -0.97
N ILE A 20 -2.17 8.72 -1.85
CA ILE A 20 -2.88 9.35 -2.95
C ILE A 20 -2.24 8.96 -4.27
N PHE A 21 -3.06 8.76 -5.30
CA PHE A 21 -2.59 8.47 -6.64
C PHE A 21 -3.57 9.05 -7.66
N TYR A 22 -3.04 9.69 -8.70
CA TYR A 22 -3.83 10.23 -9.80
C TYR A 22 -3.70 9.30 -11.00
N VAL A 23 -4.82 8.88 -11.56
CA VAL A 23 -4.84 7.97 -12.71
C VAL A 23 -4.58 8.75 -13.98
N GLU A 24 -3.42 8.57 -14.58
CA GLU A 24 -3.03 9.26 -15.81
C GLU A 24 -3.27 8.38 -17.03
N GLY A 25 -3.62 9.02 -18.15
CA GLY A 25 -4.05 8.29 -19.34
C GLY A 25 -3.00 7.42 -20.00
N ASP A 26 -1.72 7.77 -19.82
CA ASP A 26 -0.62 7.02 -20.42
C ASP A 26 0.01 5.99 -19.47
N HIS A 27 -0.62 5.77 -18.32
CA HIS A 27 -0.10 4.82 -17.35
C HIS A 27 -0.19 3.39 -17.88
N LEU A 28 0.82 2.58 -17.56
CA LEU A 28 0.90 1.21 -18.03
C LEU A 28 -0.31 0.35 -17.63
N PHE A 29 -0.88 0.62 -16.46
CA PHE A 29 -2.04 -0.12 -15.97
C PHE A 29 -3.38 0.46 -16.42
N VAL A 30 -3.38 1.39 -17.37
CA VAL A 30 -4.61 1.97 -17.92
C VAL A 30 -4.90 1.33 -19.27
N ARG A 31 -6.15 0.91 -19.46
CA ARG A 31 -6.63 0.38 -20.73
C ARG A 31 -8.05 0.88 -20.96
N GLU A 32 -8.29 1.39 -22.16
CA GLU A 32 -9.61 1.91 -22.53
C GLU A 32 -10.15 2.92 -21.51
N GLY A 33 -9.24 3.78 -21.02
CA GLY A 33 -9.61 4.83 -20.09
C GLY A 33 -9.86 4.40 -18.66
N LYS A 34 -9.54 3.15 -18.32
CA LYS A 34 -9.77 2.60 -16.98
C LYS A 34 -8.48 2.05 -16.37
N PHE A 35 -8.33 2.26 -15.07
CA PHE A 35 -7.24 1.70 -14.29
C PHE A 35 -7.59 0.26 -13.94
N LEU A 36 -6.68 -0.66 -14.24
CA LEU A 36 -6.99 -2.10 -14.18
C LEU A 36 -6.87 -2.68 -12.77
N HIS A 37 -7.42 -3.89 -12.59
CA HIS A 37 -7.32 -4.65 -11.34
C HIS A 37 -5.86 -4.77 -10.88
N SER A 38 -4.95 -5.08 -11.81
CA SER A 38 -3.53 -5.22 -11.48
C SER A 38 -2.93 -3.93 -10.96
N GLY A 39 -3.39 -2.80 -11.49
CA GLY A 39 -2.95 -1.48 -11.01
C GLY A 39 -3.44 -1.22 -9.60
N LEU A 40 -4.68 -1.58 -9.31
CA LEU A 40 -5.24 -1.42 -7.97
C LEU A 40 -4.48 -2.27 -6.96
N MET A 41 -4.18 -3.52 -7.32
CA MET A 41 -3.41 -4.41 -6.45
C MET A 41 -2.01 -3.85 -6.18
N GLU A 42 -1.34 -3.37 -7.23
CA GLU A 42 0.00 -2.79 -7.09
C GLU A 42 -0.03 -1.52 -6.25
N ASN A 43 -1.09 -0.71 -6.40
CA ASN A 43 -1.28 0.49 -5.60
C ASN A 43 -1.39 0.16 -4.11
N ILE A 44 -2.14 -0.89 -3.78
CA ILE A 44 -2.29 -1.35 -2.40
C ILE A 44 -0.94 -1.83 -1.86
N ALA A 45 -0.22 -2.62 -2.65
CA ALA A 45 1.09 -3.15 -2.25
C ALA A 45 2.09 -2.01 -2.01
N GLN A 46 2.14 -1.04 -2.91
CA GLN A 46 3.04 0.10 -2.77
C GLN A 46 2.67 0.99 -1.59
N THR A 47 1.37 1.15 -1.32
CA THR A 47 0.93 1.91 -0.14
C THR A 47 1.41 1.24 1.14
N SER A 48 1.32 -0.08 1.21
CA SER A 48 1.81 -0.84 2.37
C SER A 48 3.32 -0.68 2.54
N ALA A 49 4.07 -0.72 1.44
CA ALA A 49 5.51 -0.54 1.48
C ALA A 49 5.89 0.87 1.93
N LEU A 50 5.19 1.88 1.42
CA LEU A 50 5.41 3.26 1.85
C LEU A 50 5.13 3.45 3.32
N ARG A 51 4.05 2.85 3.80
CA ARG A 51 3.71 2.92 5.21
C ARG A 51 4.83 2.34 6.07
N SER A 52 5.32 1.16 5.72
CA SER A 52 6.39 0.50 6.47
C SER A 52 7.67 1.35 6.48
N GLY A 53 8.04 1.90 5.32
CA GLY A 53 9.22 2.75 5.22
C GLY A 53 9.08 4.02 6.03
N TYR A 54 7.93 4.67 5.96
CA TYR A 54 7.69 5.89 6.71
C TYR A 54 7.67 5.63 8.21
N HIS A 55 6.98 4.56 8.63
CA HIS A 55 6.92 4.18 10.04
C HIS A 55 8.32 3.92 10.60
N PHE A 56 9.14 3.20 9.83
CA PHE A 56 10.53 2.94 10.20
C PHE A 56 11.31 4.26 10.37
N SER A 57 11.11 5.22 9.47
CA SER A 57 11.83 6.50 9.50
C SER A 57 11.48 7.36 10.72
N GLN A 58 10.34 7.08 11.37
CA GLN A 58 9.92 7.80 12.57
C GLN A 58 10.55 7.23 13.84
N GLN A 59 11.20 6.09 13.76
CA GLN A 59 11.80 5.47 14.93
C GLN A 59 13.16 6.08 15.21
N VAL A 60 13.50 6.22 16.51
CA VAL A 60 14.79 6.76 16.92
C VAL A 60 15.83 5.66 16.79
N PRO A 61 16.91 5.88 16.02
CA PRO A 61 17.95 4.86 15.90
C PRO A 61 18.70 4.65 17.21
N VAL A 62 19.09 3.42 17.47
CA VAL A 62 19.93 3.10 18.62
C VAL A 62 21.35 3.53 18.31
N GLU A 63 21.99 4.16 19.29
CA GLU A 63 23.37 4.65 19.14
C GLU A 63 24.32 3.51 18.81
N GLY A 64 25.15 3.72 17.80
CA GLY A 64 26.11 2.72 17.37
C GLY A 64 25.59 1.72 16.37
N GLU A 65 24.31 1.81 16.01
CA GLU A 65 23.72 0.93 15.03
C GLU A 65 23.41 1.68 13.74
N THR A 66 23.51 0.96 12.64
CA THR A 66 23.04 1.46 11.35
C THR A 66 21.67 0.81 11.12
N PRO A 67 20.58 1.55 11.33
CA PRO A 67 19.27 0.93 11.19
C PRO A 67 18.96 0.61 9.73
N GLU A 68 18.38 -0.56 9.51
CA GLU A 68 17.94 -0.99 8.19
C GLU A 68 16.45 -1.25 8.25
N PRO A 69 15.70 -0.82 7.23
CA PRO A 69 14.26 -1.10 7.22
C PRO A 69 14.01 -2.59 7.06
N PRO A 70 12.98 -3.12 7.71
CA PRO A 70 12.62 -4.51 7.50
C PRO A 70 12.14 -4.71 6.07
N ILE A 71 12.40 -5.88 5.51
CA ILE A 71 11.93 -6.24 4.19
C ILE A 71 10.59 -6.94 4.36
N GLY A 72 9.57 -6.44 3.67
CA GLY A 72 8.24 -7.00 3.75
C GLY A 72 7.92 -7.86 2.53
N PHE A 73 7.30 -8.99 2.77
CA PHE A 73 6.82 -9.89 1.73
C PHE A 73 5.33 -10.10 1.90
N ILE A 74 4.57 -9.93 0.82
CA ILE A 74 3.15 -10.27 0.84
C ILE A 74 3.05 -11.77 0.68
N GLY A 75 2.64 -12.45 1.74
CA GLY A 75 2.53 -13.91 1.73
C GLY A 75 1.18 -14.40 1.28
N ALA A 76 0.14 -13.58 1.43
CA ALA A 76 -1.21 -13.96 1.04
C ALA A 76 -2.05 -12.71 0.85
N ILE A 77 -2.98 -12.79 -0.12
CA ILE A 77 -3.98 -11.76 -0.34
C ILE A 77 -5.32 -12.47 -0.35
N LYS A 78 -6.25 -11.97 0.46
CA LYS A 78 -7.57 -12.58 0.58
C LYS A 78 -8.65 -11.55 0.29
N ASN A 79 -9.75 -12.02 -0.27
CA ASN A 79 -10.94 -11.20 -0.47
C ASN A 79 -10.66 -9.94 -1.26
N PHE A 80 -9.89 -10.08 -2.34
CA PHE A 80 -9.65 -8.94 -3.22
C PHE A 80 -10.92 -8.70 -4.04
N ILE A 81 -11.64 -7.65 -3.67
CA ILE A 81 -12.92 -7.32 -4.27
C ILE A 81 -12.78 -5.98 -4.97
N VAL A 82 -13.16 -5.93 -6.23
CA VAL A 82 -13.20 -4.70 -7.02
C VAL A 82 -14.62 -4.51 -7.51
N THR A 83 -15.24 -3.41 -7.14
CA THR A 83 -16.60 -3.12 -7.55
C THR A 83 -16.66 -2.19 -8.75
N ASP A 84 -15.57 -1.46 -9.01
CA ASP A 84 -15.54 -0.52 -10.13
C ASP A 84 -14.08 -0.25 -10.49
N LEU A 85 -13.81 0.00 -11.77
CA LEU A 85 -12.48 0.40 -12.22
C LEU A 85 -12.47 1.91 -12.41
N PRO A 86 -11.55 2.63 -11.75
CA PRO A 86 -11.56 4.09 -11.85
C PRO A 86 -11.11 4.56 -13.22
N SER A 87 -11.72 5.64 -13.66
CA SER A 87 -11.43 6.24 -14.96
C SER A 87 -10.17 7.11 -14.87
N VAL A 88 -9.56 7.34 -16.02
CA VAL A 88 -8.50 8.34 -16.16
C VAL A 88 -8.99 9.66 -15.58
N GLY A 89 -8.14 10.34 -14.83
CA GLY A 89 -8.47 11.59 -14.16
C GLY A 89 -8.95 11.40 -12.74
N SER A 90 -9.18 10.15 -12.31
CA SER A 90 -9.62 9.87 -10.96
C SER A 90 -8.48 10.05 -9.96
N GLU A 91 -8.85 10.45 -8.75
CA GLU A 91 -7.95 10.56 -7.63
C GLU A 91 -8.28 9.43 -6.67
N LEU A 92 -7.30 8.58 -6.39
CA LEU A 92 -7.50 7.42 -5.54
C LEU A 92 -6.86 7.63 -4.18
N TYR A 93 -7.61 7.34 -3.14
CA TYR A 93 -7.10 7.33 -1.77
C TYR A 93 -7.13 5.91 -1.27
N THR A 94 -5.95 5.38 -0.95
CA THR A 94 -5.82 4.00 -0.48
C THR A 94 -5.40 4.01 0.97
N THR A 95 -6.19 3.35 1.81
CA THR A 95 -5.90 3.25 3.24
C THR A 95 -5.52 1.81 3.55
N VAL A 96 -4.39 1.64 4.22
CA VAL A 96 -3.95 0.35 4.74
C VAL A 96 -3.90 0.43 6.25
N THR A 97 -4.45 -0.56 6.92
CA THR A 97 -4.56 -0.59 8.38
C THR A 97 -4.03 -1.92 8.89
N VAL A 98 -3.06 -1.86 9.80
CA VAL A 98 -2.57 -3.07 10.46
C VAL A 98 -3.56 -3.44 11.54
N THR A 99 -4.24 -4.57 11.38
CA THR A 99 -5.27 -5.02 12.31
C THR A 99 -4.73 -6.03 13.33
N TYR A 100 -3.60 -6.66 13.02
CA TYR A 100 -3.01 -7.67 13.88
C TYR A 100 -1.53 -7.80 13.56
N GLU A 101 -0.74 -7.96 14.60
CA GLU A 101 0.70 -8.10 14.41
C GLU A 101 1.25 -9.07 15.45
N VAL A 102 2.01 -10.06 15.00
CA VAL A 102 2.65 -11.02 15.88
C VAL A 102 3.94 -11.48 15.24
N MET A 103 5.05 -11.33 15.96
CA MET A 103 6.36 -11.89 15.61
C MET A 103 6.72 -11.88 14.12
N GLY A 104 6.77 -10.68 13.54
CA GLY A 104 7.20 -10.53 12.15
C GLY A 104 6.12 -10.77 11.12
N MET A 105 4.87 -10.96 11.54
CA MET A 105 3.76 -11.12 10.62
C MET A 105 2.70 -10.06 10.93
N GLN A 106 2.21 -9.39 9.89
CA GLN A 106 1.13 -8.42 10.02
C GLN A 106 -0.06 -8.85 9.18
N VAL A 107 -1.26 -8.66 9.73
CA VAL A 107 -2.49 -8.73 8.96
C VAL A 107 -2.92 -7.29 8.69
N VAL A 108 -3.13 -6.98 7.42
CA VAL A 108 -3.38 -5.63 6.95
C VAL A 108 -4.68 -5.62 6.14
N GLU A 109 -5.57 -4.71 6.47
CA GLU A 109 -6.75 -4.48 5.65
C GLU A 109 -6.52 -3.25 4.79
N ALA A 110 -6.94 -3.33 3.53
CA ALA A 110 -6.74 -2.24 2.58
C ALA A 110 -8.05 -1.90 1.88
N SER A 111 -8.24 -0.63 1.61
CA SER A 111 -9.36 -0.16 0.82
C SER A 111 -8.93 0.98 -0.07
N VAL A 112 -9.51 1.04 -1.27
CA VAL A 112 -9.27 2.11 -2.23
C VAL A 112 -10.55 2.89 -2.41
N LYS A 113 -10.48 4.19 -2.19
CA LYS A 113 -11.62 5.10 -2.39
C LYS A 113 -11.42 5.94 -3.63
N CYS A 114 -12.48 6.07 -4.39
CA CYS A 114 -12.56 7.01 -5.50
C CYS A 114 -13.77 7.89 -5.21
N GLY A 115 -13.54 9.16 -4.91
CA GLY A 115 -14.59 10.02 -4.40
C GLY A 115 -15.09 9.53 -3.05
N ARG A 116 -16.38 9.25 -2.93
CA ARG A 116 -16.98 8.78 -1.70
C ARG A 116 -17.12 7.26 -1.63
N ASN A 117 -16.76 6.58 -2.72
CA ASN A 117 -17.02 5.16 -2.84
C ASN A 117 -15.77 4.33 -2.65
N ILE A 118 -15.88 3.26 -1.89
CA ILE A 118 -14.84 2.25 -1.82
C ILE A 118 -15.02 1.38 -3.05
N ILE A 119 -14.00 1.36 -3.92
CA ILE A 119 -14.06 0.62 -5.18
C ILE A 119 -13.25 -0.67 -5.15
N ALA A 120 -12.38 -0.83 -4.18
CA ALA A 120 -11.58 -2.04 -4.04
C ALA A 120 -11.21 -2.23 -2.58
N SER A 121 -11.05 -3.49 -2.19
CA SER A 121 -10.63 -3.82 -0.84
C SER A 121 -10.00 -5.21 -0.82
N CYS A 122 -9.17 -5.46 0.19
CA CYS A 122 -8.62 -6.79 0.41
C CYS A 122 -8.03 -6.89 1.82
N GLU A 123 -7.65 -8.11 2.18
CA GLU A 123 -6.87 -8.37 3.36
C GLU A 123 -5.54 -9.00 2.92
N MET A 124 -4.45 -8.57 3.52
CA MET A 124 -3.12 -9.09 3.20
C MET A 124 -2.44 -9.61 4.45
N LYS A 125 -1.62 -10.65 4.26
CA LYS A 125 -0.66 -11.06 5.28
C LYS A 125 0.70 -10.65 4.79
N ILE A 126 1.40 -9.87 5.60
CA ILE A 126 2.73 -9.37 5.28
C ILE A 126 3.71 -9.96 6.27
N PHE A 127 4.77 -10.56 5.77
CA PHE A 127 5.84 -11.11 6.59
C PHE A 127 7.02 -10.17 6.53
N LEU A 128 7.50 -9.76 7.71
CA LEU A 128 8.63 -8.86 7.83
C LEU A 128 9.86 -9.65 8.18
N SER A 129 10.95 -9.36 7.50
CA SER A 129 12.20 -10.06 7.73
C SER A 129 13.27 -9.02 8.07
N GLN A 130 14.11 -9.36 9.04
CA GLN A 130 15.24 -8.54 9.40
C GLN A 130 16.45 -9.10 8.71
N GLU A 131 17.25 -8.24 8.10
CA GLU A 131 18.32 -8.70 7.27
C GLU A 131 19.48 -9.33 8.01
N ASN A 132 19.73 -8.91 9.22
CA ASN A 132 20.87 -9.38 10.01
C ASN A 132 20.48 -10.46 11.00
N GLN A 133 19.70 -11.38 10.59
CA GLN A 133 19.29 -12.51 11.40
C GLN A 133 20.45 -13.46 11.66
#